data_c3ed7400c5d4c22e668fe578ffcd5de0
#
_entry.id   c3ed7400c5d4c22e668fe578ffcd5de0
#
_cell.length_a   1.000
_cell.length_b   1.000
_cell.length_c   1.000
_cell.angle_alpha   90.00
_cell.angle_beta   90.00
_cell.angle_gamma   90.00
#
_symmetry.space_group_name_H-M   'P 1'
#
loop_
_entity.id
_entity.type
_entity.pdbx_description
1 polymer ?
#
loop_
_entity_poly.entity_id
_entity_poly.type
_entity_poly.pdbx_seq_one_letter_code
_entity_poly.pdbx_strand_id
1 'polypeptide(L)'
;MNDVALLQNRLEAYRCSNAEEELNAIREMLQEMILAALARTDFFVKAAFHGGTQLRIFEGIRRFSEDLDFALVSRDSEFSLLPYMEKVVDEMRVFGVDMVVKDKSKASSAVRKGFLKTDSLVKILELRFVGRKGSQGTPAKLLIKIEVDVNPPVGATYCASQLLFPIPASVRCFDRESSFAGKMHALLCRQYLKGRDWFDFVWYASAQVKLNHALLSAALDQQGPWAGRGVASDDGWVKNRLREVIGRIDWNEARRDVLPFVYASDRLSLDLWSETFFASLLDRLF
;
A
#
# COMPACT_ATOMS: atom_id res chain seq x y z
N MET A 1 12.31 -16.48 22.83
CA MET A 1 10.82 -16.32 22.74
C MET A 1 10.41 -17.24 21.60
N ASN A 2 9.37 -18.04 21.75
CA ASN A 2 8.97 -18.95 20.68
C ASN A 2 8.38 -18.08 19.54
N ASP A 3 8.99 -18.10 18.35
CA ASP A 3 8.62 -17.23 17.23
C ASP A 3 7.16 -17.41 16.81
N VAL A 4 6.62 -18.64 16.94
CA VAL A 4 5.20 -18.94 16.71
C VAL A 4 4.30 -18.18 17.69
N ALA A 5 4.68 -18.07 18.96
CA ALA A 5 3.91 -17.32 19.95
C ALA A 5 3.89 -15.80 19.64
N LEU A 6 4.99 -15.26 19.14
CA LEU A 6 5.07 -13.86 18.71
C LEU A 6 4.07 -13.58 17.57
N LEU A 7 4.06 -14.43 16.56
CA LEU A 7 3.16 -14.31 15.41
C LEU A 7 1.69 -14.50 15.83
N GLN A 8 1.43 -15.48 16.70
CA GLN A 8 0.08 -15.74 17.22
C GLN A 8 -0.47 -14.55 18.00
N ASN A 9 0.31 -13.99 18.94
CA ASN A 9 -0.07 -12.81 19.71
C ASN A 9 -0.33 -11.59 18.80
N ARG A 10 0.48 -11.41 17.75
CA ARG A 10 0.27 -10.33 16.78
C ARG A 10 -1.04 -10.50 16.04
N LEU A 11 -1.36 -11.73 15.59
CA LEU A 11 -2.62 -12.04 14.90
C LEU A 11 -3.84 -11.79 15.80
N GLU A 12 -3.78 -12.20 17.07
CA GLU A 12 -4.86 -11.96 18.02
C GLU A 12 -5.15 -10.48 18.27
N ALA A 13 -4.11 -9.64 18.21
CA ALA A 13 -4.23 -8.19 18.39
C ALA A 13 -5.10 -7.51 17.30
N TYR A 14 -5.23 -8.12 16.11
CA TYR A 14 -6.12 -7.60 15.06
C TYR A 14 -7.61 -7.77 15.38
N ARG A 15 -7.98 -8.69 16.29
CA ARG A 15 -9.37 -8.95 16.70
C ARG A 15 -10.28 -9.21 15.49
N CYS A 16 -9.81 -10.01 14.55
CA CYS A 16 -10.54 -10.32 13.32
C CYS A 16 -11.90 -10.95 13.63
N SER A 17 -12.94 -10.56 12.90
CA SER A 17 -14.31 -11.04 13.06
C SER A 17 -14.69 -12.14 12.07
N ASN A 18 -13.90 -12.32 11.00
CA ASN A 18 -14.16 -13.28 9.93
C ASN A 18 -12.85 -13.72 9.25
N ALA A 19 -12.96 -14.74 8.37
CA ALA A 19 -11.81 -15.32 7.67
C ALA A 19 -11.11 -14.34 6.70
N GLU A 20 -11.84 -13.41 6.11
CA GLU A 20 -11.28 -12.40 5.20
C GLU A 20 -10.38 -11.43 5.96
N GLU A 21 -10.84 -10.92 7.11
CA GLU A 21 -10.05 -10.07 7.99
C GLU A 21 -8.80 -10.81 8.51
N GLU A 22 -8.94 -12.09 8.88
CA GLU A 22 -7.83 -12.90 9.35
C GLU A 22 -6.75 -13.10 8.27
N LEU A 23 -7.14 -13.36 7.02
CA LEU A 23 -6.21 -13.45 5.89
C LEU A 23 -5.53 -12.11 5.60
N ASN A 24 -6.26 -11.01 5.69
CA ASN A 24 -5.70 -9.67 5.52
C ASN A 24 -4.73 -9.31 6.64
N ALA A 25 -5.04 -9.67 7.90
CA ALA A 25 -4.15 -9.49 9.03
C ALA A 25 -2.84 -10.28 8.88
N ILE A 26 -2.91 -11.54 8.43
CA ILE A 26 -1.72 -12.34 8.15
C ILE A 26 -0.88 -11.70 7.04
N ARG A 27 -1.53 -11.19 5.98
CA ARG A 27 -0.82 -10.48 4.90
C ARG A 27 -0.08 -9.25 5.43
N GLU A 28 -0.74 -8.44 6.27
CA GLU A 28 -0.13 -7.26 6.90
C GLU A 28 1.04 -7.63 7.80
N MET A 29 0.92 -8.69 8.61
CA MET A 29 2.04 -9.20 9.42
C MET A 29 3.25 -9.58 8.55
N LEU A 30 3.02 -10.27 7.43
CA LEU A 30 4.10 -10.60 6.49
C LEU A 30 4.71 -9.35 5.85
N GLN A 31 3.91 -8.35 5.55
CA GLN A 31 4.40 -7.05 5.04
C GLN A 31 5.29 -6.33 6.06
N GLU A 32 4.88 -6.28 7.33
CA GLU A 32 5.71 -5.72 8.41
C GLU A 32 7.03 -6.49 8.57
N MET A 33 7.01 -7.82 8.52
CA MET A 33 8.21 -8.66 8.60
C MET A 33 9.15 -8.42 7.41
N ILE A 34 8.61 -8.27 6.20
CA ILE A 34 9.40 -7.94 5.00
C ILE A 34 10.05 -6.56 5.13
N LEU A 35 9.30 -5.56 5.62
CA LEU A 35 9.84 -4.22 5.86
C LEU A 35 10.98 -4.25 6.90
N ALA A 36 10.84 -5.02 7.97
CA ALA A 36 11.89 -5.20 8.98
C ALA A 36 13.13 -5.88 8.38
N ALA A 37 12.95 -6.90 7.54
CA ALA A 37 14.06 -7.58 6.85
C ALA A 37 14.77 -6.63 5.87
N LEU A 38 14.04 -5.84 5.08
CA LEU A 38 14.62 -4.83 4.19
C LEU A 38 15.38 -3.74 4.97
N ALA A 39 14.91 -3.35 6.14
CA ALA A 39 15.56 -2.36 6.99
C ALA A 39 16.94 -2.84 7.55
N ARG A 40 17.20 -4.15 7.53
CA ARG A 40 18.51 -4.72 7.89
C ARG A 40 19.53 -4.71 6.73
N THR A 41 19.12 -4.12 5.60
CA THR A 41 19.97 -3.92 4.42
C THR A 41 20.15 -2.43 4.13
N ASP A 42 20.82 -2.09 3.02
CA ASP A 42 20.91 -0.71 2.54
C ASP A 42 19.67 -0.28 1.70
N PHE A 43 18.60 -1.08 1.67
CA PHE A 43 17.44 -0.83 0.83
C PHE A 43 16.83 0.56 1.09
N PHE A 44 16.60 0.92 2.35
CA PHE A 44 16.03 2.22 2.71
C PHE A 44 17.02 3.39 2.62
N VAL A 45 18.29 3.17 2.27
CA VAL A 45 19.19 4.22 1.80
C VAL A 45 18.86 4.62 0.37
N LYS A 46 18.43 3.64 -0.46
CA LYS A 46 18.16 3.80 -1.90
C LYS A 46 16.69 4.04 -2.24
N ALA A 47 15.78 3.52 -1.44
CA ALA A 47 14.34 3.52 -1.71
C ALA A 47 13.54 4.10 -0.54
N ALA A 48 12.35 4.61 -0.83
CA ALA A 48 11.37 5.05 0.14
C ALA A 48 10.05 4.30 -0.05
N PHE A 49 9.42 3.90 1.05
CA PHE A 49 8.14 3.23 1.09
C PHE A 49 7.00 4.23 0.92
N HIS A 50 5.99 3.88 0.14
CA HIS A 50 4.81 4.71 -0.07
C HIS A 50 3.56 3.86 -0.36
N GLY A 51 2.45 4.51 -0.71
CA GLY A 51 1.23 3.84 -1.14
C GLY A 51 0.31 3.42 0.00
N GLY A 52 -0.66 2.56 -0.32
CA GLY A 52 -1.74 2.20 0.61
C GLY A 52 -1.28 1.44 1.85
N THR A 53 -0.22 0.63 1.74
CA THR A 53 0.30 -0.15 2.86
C THR A 53 1.12 0.74 3.81
N GLN A 54 1.80 1.78 3.31
CA GLN A 54 2.41 2.80 4.15
C GLN A 54 1.36 3.50 5.02
N LEU A 55 0.24 3.95 4.41
CA LEU A 55 -0.87 4.54 5.15
C LEU A 55 -1.45 3.57 6.20
N ARG A 56 -1.55 2.29 5.86
CA ARG A 56 -2.08 1.28 6.77
C ARG A 56 -1.17 1.07 7.98
N ILE A 57 0.12 0.84 7.75
CA ILE A 57 1.07 0.46 8.82
C ILE A 57 1.44 1.67 9.68
N PHE A 58 1.67 2.83 9.08
CA PHE A 58 2.24 3.99 9.80
C PHE A 58 1.23 5.08 10.14
N GLU A 59 0.13 5.20 9.37
CA GLU A 59 -0.90 6.21 9.61
C GLU A 59 -2.20 5.61 10.16
N GLY A 60 -2.29 4.29 10.26
CA GLY A 60 -3.41 3.59 10.88
C GLY A 60 -4.72 3.66 10.11
N ILE A 61 -4.68 3.85 8.79
CA ILE A 61 -5.91 3.86 7.98
C ILE A 61 -6.68 2.54 8.18
N ARG A 62 -8.00 2.64 8.34
CA ARG A 62 -8.83 1.50 8.74
C ARG A 62 -9.29 0.63 7.57
N ARG A 63 -8.39 0.39 6.64
CA ARG A 63 -8.52 -0.63 5.60
C ARG A 63 -7.21 -1.38 5.42
N PHE A 64 -7.30 -2.65 5.05
CA PHE A 64 -6.14 -3.46 4.68
C PHE A 64 -5.58 -3.07 3.30
N SER A 65 -4.34 -3.44 3.06
CA SER A 65 -3.65 -3.22 1.78
C SER A 65 -2.85 -4.47 1.40
N GLU A 66 -2.56 -4.63 0.10
CA GLU A 66 -2.01 -5.89 -0.42
C GLU A 66 -0.55 -5.79 -0.85
N ASP A 67 -0.16 -4.67 -1.45
CA ASP A 67 1.12 -4.49 -2.12
C ASP A 67 2.11 -3.71 -1.25
N LEU A 68 3.41 -3.92 -1.45
CA LEU A 68 4.47 -3.08 -0.92
C LEU A 68 5.04 -2.25 -2.06
N ASP A 69 4.75 -0.95 -2.04
CA ASP A 69 5.14 -0.01 -3.07
C ASP A 69 6.31 0.86 -2.60
N PHE A 70 7.36 0.91 -3.41
CA PHE A 70 8.55 1.71 -3.15
C PHE A 70 8.90 2.56 -4.36
N ALA A 71 9.58 3.68 -4.13
CA ALA A 71 10.22 4.47 -5.16
C ALA A 71 11.69 4.69 -4.80
N LEU A 72 12.59 4.64 -5.77
CA LEU A 72 13.98 5.01 -5.52
C LEU A 72 14.07 6.50 -5.16
N VAL A 73 15.02 6.85 -4.31
CA VAL A 73 15.30 8.26 -3.95
C VAL A 73 15.92 9.00 -5.15
N SER A 74 16.66 8.27 -5.96
CA SER A 74 17.26 8.75 -7.21
C SER A 74 17.03 7.75 -8.31
N ARG A 75 16.86 8.22 -9.54
CA ARG A 75 16.67 7.35 -10.71
C ARG A 75 17.87 6.41 -10.88
N ASP A 76 17.58 5.14 -11.05
CA ASP A 76 18.59 4.10 -11.29
C ASP A 76 17.97 2.96 -12.12
N SER A 77 18.24 2.97 -13.43
CA SER A 77 17.76 1.93 -14.35
C SER A 77 18.40 0.56 -14.12
N GLU A 78 19.56 0.52 -13.47
CA GLU A 78 20.32 -0.71 -13.20
C GLU A 78 19.95 -1.31 -11.84
N PHE A 79 19.10 -0.68 -11.06
CA PHE A 79 18.67 -1.20 -9.76
C PHE A 79 18.08 -2.61 -9.90
N SER A 80 18.57 -3.53 -9.09
CA SER A 80 18.07 -4.89 -8.99
C SER A 80 17.39 -5.12 -7.64
N LEU A 81 16.13 -5.55 -7.68
CA LEU A 81 15.36 -5.91 -6.48
C LEU A 81 15.72 -7.33 -5.97
N LEU A 82 16.16 -8.22 -6.85
CA LEU A 82 16.35 -9.65 -6.55
C LEU A 82 17.27 -9.91 -5.35
N PRO A 83 18.46 -9.26 -5.21
CA PRO A 83 19.33 -9.50 -4.06
C PRO A 83 18.70 -9.15 -2.71
N TYR A 84 17.80 -8.17 -2.69
CA TYR A 84 17.06 -7.80 -1.48
C TYR A 84 15.99 -8.83 -1.15
N MET A 85 15.29 -9.34 -2.17
CA MET A 85 14.27 -10.37 -1.96
C MET A 85 14.87 -11.68 -1.45
N GLU A 86 16.08 -12.06 -1.92
CA GLU A 86 16.80 -13.24 -1.41
C GLU A 86 17.14 -13.07 0.07
N LYS A 87 17.64 -11.90 0.47
CA LYS A 87 17.90 -11.60 1.90
C LYS A 87 16.62 -11.60 2.73
N VAL A 88 15.51 -11.08 2.20
CA VAL A 88 14.21 -11.15 2.87
C VAL A 88 13.81 -12.61 3.11
N VAL A 89 13.95 -13.49 2.13
CA VAL A 89 13.64 -14.93 2.29
C VAL A 89 14.45 -15.55 3.40
N ASP A 90 15.75 -15.24 3.47
CA ASP A 90 16.63 -15.78 4.52
C ASP A 90 16.22 -15.28 5.91
N GLU A 91 15.90 -14.01 6.06
CA GLU A 91 15.40 -13.42 7.33
C GLU A 91 14.03 -14.03 7.73
N MET A 92 13.14 -14.26 6.77
CA MET A 92 11.81 -14.84 7.05
C MET A 92 11.90 -16.27 7.57
N ARG A 93 12.91 -17.05 7.13
CA ARG A 93 13.17 -18.41 7.64
C ARG A 93 13.51 -18.42 9.13
N VAL A 94 14.13 -17.36 9.64
CA VAL A 94 14.43 -17.24 11.09
C VAL A 94 13.13 -17.26 11.90
N PHE A 95 12.04 -16.75 11.36
CA PHE A 95 10.70 -16.76 11.97
C PHE A 95 9.88 -18.01 11.58
N GLY A 96 10.49 -18.99 10.93
CA GLY A 96 9.79 -20.21 10.49
C GLY A 96 8.86 -19.99 9.30
N VAL A 97 9.02 -18.91 8.55
CA VAL A 97 8.21 -18.59 7.37
C VAL A 97 8.99 -18.89 6.10
N ASP A 98 8.61 -19.96 5.40
CA ASP A 98 9.20 -20.32 4.11
C ASP A 98 8.53 -19.51 2.98
N MET A 99 9.34 -18.77 2.25
CA MET A 99 8.91 -17.97 1.10
C MET A 99 9.69 -18.34 -0.15
N VAL A 100 9.07 -18.15 -1.30
CA VAL A 100 9.71 -18.35 -2.62
C VAL A 100 9.63 -17.05 -3.39
N VAL A 101 10.77 -16.58 -3.87
CA VAL A 101 10.88 -15.43 -4.76
C VAL A 101 10.40 -15.79 -6.16
N LYS A 102 9.55 -14.94 -6.74
CA LYS A 102 9.24 -14.91 -8.16
C LYS A 102 9.55 -13.53 -8.70
N ASP A 103 10.71 -13.39 -9.33
CA ASP A 103 11.04 -12.15 -10.03
C ASP A 103 10.26 -12.07 -11.35
N LYS A 104 9.53 -10.97 -11.55
CA LYS A 104 8.84 -10.64 -12.81
C LYS A 104 9.30 -9.29 -13.36
N SER A 105 10.48 -8.83 -12.95
CA SER A 105 11.05 -7.60 -13.47
C SER A 105 11.34 -7.75 -14.96
N LYS A 106 10.88 -6.75 -15.74
CA LYS A 106 11.26 -6.62 -17.15
C LYS A 106 12.33 -5.53 -17.23
N ALA A 107 13.42 -5.80 -17.91
CA ALA A 107 14.57 -4.87 -18.01
C ALA A 107 14.17 -3.49 -18.56
N SER A 108 13.16 -3.41 -19.42
CA SER A 108 12.66 -2.17 -20.03
C SER A 108 11.56 -1.46 -19.21
N SER A 109 11.18 -2.00 -18.05
CA SER A 109 10.12 -1.41 -17.22
C SER A 109 10.68 -0.46 -16.17
N ALA A 110 10.08 0.73 -16.04
CA ALA A 110 10.38 1.66 -14.96
C ALA A 110 10.03 1.12 -13.56
N VAL A 111 9.24 0.04 -13.49
CA VAL A 111 8.85 -0.59 -12.22
C VAL A 111 9.44 -1.98 -12.13
N ARG A 112 10.26 -2.24 -11.09
CA ARG A 112 10.77 -3.57 -10.76
C ARG A 112 9.76 -4.28 -9.86
N LYS A 113 9.33 -5.47 -10.30
CA LYS A 113 8.28 -6.25 -9.62
C LYS A 113 8.83 -7.56 -9.09
N GLY A 114 8.58 -7.81 -7.83
CA GLY A 114 8.85 -9.09 -7.22
C GLY A 114 7.64 -9.62 -6.46
N PHE A 115 7.56 -10.94 -6.33
CA PHE A 115 6.51 -11.60 -5.58
C PHE A 115 7.13 -12.55 -4.58
N LEU A 116 6.74 -12.41 -3.33
CA LEU A 116 7.02 -13.38 -2.28
C LEU A 116 5.76 -14.21 -2.05
N LYS A 117 5.91 -15.53 -2.01
CA LYS A 117 4.83 -16.46 -1.85
C LYS A 117 5.14 -17.42 -0.71
N THR A 118 4.19 -17.58 0.19
CA THR A 118 4.26 -18.57 1.26
C THR A 118 2.92 -19.27 1.46
N ASP A 119 2.98 -20.54 1.84
CA ASP A 119 1.87 -21.32 2.39
C ASP A 119 2.20 -21.84 3.80
N SER A 120 3.40 -21.58 4.29
CA SER A 120 3.90 -22.11 5.55
C SER A 120 3.27 -21.43 6.77
N LEU A 121 3.01 -20.12 6.69
CA LEU A 121 2.42 -19.38 7.81
C LEU A 121 1.02 -19.89 8.16
N VAL A 122 0.23 -20.28 7.17
CA VAL A 122 -1.09 -20.88 7.35
C VAL A 122 -1.01 -22.22 8.08
N LYS A 123 0.11 -22.95 7.96
CA LYS A 123 0.36 -24.20 8.67
C LYS A 123 0.88 -23.99 10.09
N ILE A 124 1.60 -22.88 10.34
CA ILE A 124 2.21 -22.57 11.63
C ILE A 124 1.19 -21.94 12.58
N LEU A 125 0.34 -21.03 12.09
CA LEU A 125 -0.65 -20.33 12.88
C LEU A 125 -1.97 -21.12 12.96
N GLU A 126 -2.51 -21.24 14.16
CA GLU A 126 -3.87 -21.75 14.36
C GLU A 126 -4.86 -20.65 14.01
N LEU A 127 -5.40 -20.69 12.79
CA LEU A 127 -6.33 -19.68 12.29
C LEU A 127 -7.74 -19.97 12.80
N ARG A 128 -8.37 -18.95 13.39
CA ARG A 128 -9.71 -19.08 13.99
C ARG A 128 -10.81 -19.35 12.97
N PHE A 129 -10.70 -18.75 11.80
CA PHE A 129 -11.74 -18.78 10.77
C PHE A 129 -11.35 -19.57 9.52
N VAL A 130 -10.10 -19.45 9.09
CA VAL A 130 -9.60 -20.08 7.85
C VAL A 130 -9.44 -21.59 8.01
N GLY A 131 -9.13 -22.08 9.22
CA GLY A 131 -8.92 -23.51 9.50
C GLY A 131 -10.17 -24.32 9.94
N ARG A 132 -11.29 -23.68 10.28
CA ARG A 132 -12.40 -24.34 11.01
C ARG A 132 -13.55 -24.90 10.17
N LYS A 133 -13.67 -24.57 8.93
CA LYS A 133 -14.67 -25.22 8.07
C LYS A 133 -13.95 -26.19 7.17
N GLY A 134 -14.26 -27.49 7.33
CA GLY A 134 -13.79 -28.60 6.52
C GLY A 134 -13.90 -28.40 5.00
N SER A 135 -13.42 -27.29 4.51
CA SER A 135 -13.11 -27.11 3.12
C SER A 135 -11.87 -27.96 2.86
N GLN A 136 -12.03 -29.01 2.08
CA GLN A 136 -10.95 -29.72 1.40
C GLN A 136 -10.19 -28.76 0.45
N GLY A 137 -10.02 -27.51 0.85
CA GLY A 137 -9.33 -26.46 0.11
C GLY A 137 -7.85 -26.45 0.45
N THR A 138 -7.02 -26.54 -0.55
CA THR A 138 -5.59 -26.22 -0.48
C THR A 138 -5.42 -24.92 0.31
N PRO A 139 -4.48 -24.82 1.29
CA PRO A 139 -4.25 -23.61 2.04
C PRO A 139 -4.10 -22.40 1.10
N ALA A 140 -4.78 -21.31 1.39
CA ALA A 140 -4.71 -20.13 0.55
C ALA A 140 -3.24 -19.67 0.44
N LYS A 141 -2.70 -19.67 -0.78
CA LYS A 141 -1.34 -19.21 -1.03
C LYS A 141 -1.33 -17.69 -0.95
N LEU A 142 -0.72 -17.16 0.10
CA LEU A 142 -0.52 -15.71 0.23
C LEU A 142 0.59 -15.26 -0.72
N LEU A 143 0.29 -14.23 -1.47
CA LEU A 143 1.22 -13.58 -2.39
C LEU A 143 1.41 -12.14 -1.93
N ILE A 144 2.64 -11.75 -1.62
CA ILE A 144 3.02 -10.37 -1.35
C ILE A 144 3.74 -9.84 -2.59
N LYS A 145 3.16 -8.81 -3.17
CA LYS A 145 3.73 -8.12 -4.32
C LYS A 145 4.60 -6.98 -3.82
N ILE A 146 5.81 -6.87 -4.37
CA ILE A 146 6.76 -5.78 -4.12
C ILE A 146 7.00 -5.08 -5.44
N GLU A 147 6.79 -3.77 -5.46
CA GLU A 147 7.04 -2.91 -6.61
C GLU A 147 8.01 -1.80 -6.21
N VAL A 148 9.00 -1.55 -7.06
CA VAL A 148 9.97 -0.45 -6.89
C VAL A 148 9.97 0.37 -8.17
N ASP A 149 9.56 1.63 -8.08
CA ASP A 149 9.70 2.58 -9.17
C ASP A 149 11.17 3.02 -9.25
N VAL A 150 11.83 2.68 -10.36
CA VAL A 150 13.25 2.99 -10.60
C VAL A 150 13.44 4.29 -11.37
N ASN A 151 12.34 4.92 -11.81
CA ASN A 151 12.32 6.21 -12.48
C ASN A 151 11.27 7.14 -11.85
N PRO A 152 11.35 7.41 -10.53
CA PRO A 152 10.32 8.20 -9.86
C PRO A 152 10.32 9.65 -10.36
N PRO A 153 9.14 10.31 -10.33
CA PRO A 153 9.07 11.74 -10.57
C PRO A 153 9.84 12.50 -9.48
N VAL A 154 10.39 13.64 -9.85
CA VAL A 154 11.15 14.50 -8.91
C VAL A 154 10.21 15.25 -7.95
N GLY A 155 10.75 15.70 -6.81
CA GLY A 155 10.02 16.55 -5.86
C GLY A 155 9.43 15.81 -4.66
N ALA A 156 9.64 14.49 -4.53
CA ALA A 156 9.24 13.75 -3.33
C ALA A 156 10.07 14.20 -2.11
N THR A 157 9.39 14.29 -0.98
CA THR A 157 9.98 14.53 0.35
C THR A 157 9.74 13.30 1.24
N TYR A 158 10.61 13.10 2.23
CA TYR A 158 10.70 11.84 2.96
C TYR A 158 10.66 12.06 4.46
N CYS A 159 10.18 11.05 5.19
CA CYS A 159 10.26 10.94 6.63
C CYS A 159 10.84 9.58 7.04
N ALA A 160 11.22 9.44 8.31
CA ALA A 160 11.58 8.16 8.91
C ALA A 160 10.43 7.71 9.82
N SER A 161 9.86 6.54 9.53
CA SER A 161 8.81 5.94 10.34
C SER A 161 9.35 4.74 11.13
N GLN A 162 8.84 4.52 12.35
CA GLN A 162 9.29 3.43 13.20
C GLN A 162 8.35 2.25 13.07
N LEU A 163 8.86 1.14 12.55
CA LEU A 163 8.20 -0.15 12.58
C LEU A 163 8.49 -0.79 13.93
N LEU A 164 7.48 -1.40 14.57
CA LEU A 164 7.62 -2.02 15.89
C LEU A 164 7.55 -3.55 15.87
N PHE A 165 7.06 -4.14 14.80
CA PHE A 165 6.89 -5.58 14.65
C PHE A 165 7.61 -6.08 13.38
N PRO A 166 8.25 -7.27 13.39
CA PRO A 166 8.49 -8.16 14.53
C PRO A 166 9.60 -7.65 15.45
N ILE A 167 10.44 -6.75 14.96
CA ILE A 167 11.53 -6.07 15.67
C ILE A 167 11.51 -4.57 15.32
N PRO A 168 11.93 -3.69 16.22
CA PRO A 168 12.03 -2.26 15.92
C PRO A 168 12.95 -2.00 14.74
N ALA A 169 12.46 -1.23 13.77
CA ALA A 169 13.20 -0.87 12.57
C ALA A 169 12.80 0.52 12.07
N SER A 170 13.75 1.25 11.49
CA SER A 170 13.49 2.54 10.84
C SER A 170 13.27 2.33 9.36
N VAL A 171 12.15 2.83 8.85
CA VAL A 171 11.75 2.74 7.44
C VAL A 171 11.68 4.15 6.86
N ARG A 172 12.44 4.41 5.78
CA ARG A 172 12.26 5.64 5.01
C ARG A 172 10.95 5.57 4.26
N CYS A 173 10.08 6.55 4.47
CA CYS A 173 8.78 6.69 3.82
C CYS A 173 8.69 8.00 3.05
N PHE A 174 7.78 8.06 2.10
CA PHE A 174 7.27 9.37 1.67
C PHE A 174 6.60 10.04 2.86
N ASP A 175 6.77 11.36 3.00
CA ASP A 175 5.94 12.10 3.94
C ASP A 175 4.46 12.13 3.49
N ARG A 176 3.58 12.65 4.34
CA ARG A 176 2.14 12.66 4.07
C ARG A 176 1.79 13.42 2.80
N GLU A 177 2.46 14.56 2.58
CA GLU A 177 2.24 15.44 1.45
C GLU A 177 2.63 14.78 0.12
N SER A 178 3.77 14.09 0.08
CA SER A 178 4.24 13.35 -1.10
C SER A 178 3.41 12.09 -1.33
N SER A 179 3.02 11.38 -0.28
CA SER A 179 2.12 10.22 -0.37
C SER A 179 0.75 10.64 -0.91
N PHE A 180 0.25 11.81 -0.51
CA PHE A 180 -1.00 12.38 -1.03
C PHE A 180 -0.86 12.78 -2.50
N ALA A 181 0.27 13.36 -2.93
CA ALA A 181 0.52 13.66 -4.33
C ALA A 181 0.50 12.40 -5.22
N GLY A 182 1.11 11.30 -4.78
CA GLY A 182 1.03 10.01 -5.46
C GLY A 182 -0.41 9.47 -5.54
N LYS A 183 -1.21 9.63 -4.49
CA LYS A 183 -2.63 9.27 -4.47
C LYS A 183 -3.45 10.15 -5.40
N MET A 184 -3.20 11.44 -5.41
CA MET A 184 -3.87 12.40 -6.29
C MET A 184 -3.55 12.10 -7.76
N HIS A 185 -2.29 11.81 -8.10
CA HIS A 185 -1.91 11.37 -9.44
C HIS A 185 -2.69 10.10 -9.84
N ALA A 186 -2.84 9.12 -8.94
CA ALA A 186 -3.60 7.92 -9.23
C ALA A 186 -5.10 8.21 -9.48
N LEU A 187 -5.73 9.07 -8.68
CA LEU A 187 -7.14 9.46 -8.85
C LEU A 187 -7.39 10.21 -10.18
N LEU A 188 -6.44 11.03 -10.60
CA LEU A 188 -6.56 11.85 -11.81
C LEU A 188 -6.22 11.08 -13.11
N CYS A 189 -5.28 10.13 -13.05
CA CYS A 189 -4.68 9.54 -14.26
C CYS A 189 -5.11 8.09 -14.52
N ARG A 190 -5.64 7.39 -13.50
CA ARG A 190 -6.01 5.98 -13.66
C ARG A 190 -7.23 5.83 -14.54
N GLN A 191 -7.15 4.89 -15.50
CA GLN A 191 -8.22 4.63 -16.46
C GLN A 191 -9.31 3.67 -15.93
N TYR A 192 -9.05 3.02 -14.78
CA TYR A 192 -10.00 2.11 -14.14
C TYR A 192 -10.29 2.56 -12.71
N LEU A 193 -11.47 2.25 -12.25
CA LEU A 193 -11.91 2.56 -10.89
C LEU A 193 -11.18 1.68 -9.87
N LYS A 194 -10.69 2.30 -8.79
CA LYS A 194 -10.15 1.62 -7.62
C LYS A 194 -10.70 2.28 -6.36
N GLY A 195 -11.69 1.65 -5.72
CA GLY A 195 -12.37 2.18 -4.55
C GLY A 195 -11.44 2.47 -3.38
N ARG A 196 -10.34 1.68 -3.25
CA ARG A 196 -9.30 1.91 -2.23
C ARG A 196 -8.64 3.29 -2.35
N ASP A 197 -8.51 3.84 -3.57
CA ASP A 197 -7.93 5.16 -3.75
C ASP A 197 -8.86 6.25 -3.21
N TRP A 198 -10.18 6.07 -3.34
CA TRP A 198 -11.20 6.97 -2.77
C TRP A 198 -11.30 6.84 -1.25
N PHE A 199 -11.12 5.65 -0.69
CA PHE A 199 -11.02 5.46 0.75
C PHE A 199 -9.83 6.23 1.34
N ASP A 200 -8.68 6.14 0.68
CA ASP A 200 -7.48 6.89 1.07
C ASP A 200 -7.69 8.40 0.95
N PHE A 201 -8.39 8.86 -0.09
CA PHE A 201 -8.73 10.28 -0.25
C PHE A 201 -9.56 10.79 0.93
N VAL A 202 -10.54 10.02 1.43
CA VAL A 202 -11.31 10.40 2.63
C VAL A 202 -10.38 10.61 3.82
N TRP A 203 -9.39 9.72 4.00
CA TRP A 203 -8.41 9.87 5.09
C TRP A 203 -7.58 11.15 4.94
N TYR A 204 -7.01 11.42 3.75
CA TYR A 204 -6.22 12.63 3.51
C TYR A 204 -7.04 13.90 3.73
N ALA A 205 -8.28 13.93 3.27
CA ALA A 205 -9.18 15.06 3.46
C ALA A 205 -9.53 15.26 4.95
N SER A 206 -9.77 14.18 5.69
CA SER A 206 -10.07 14.23 7.12
C SER A 206 -8.86 14.71 7.95
N ALA A 207 -7.66 14.29 7.56
CA ALA A 207 -6.41 14.69 8.20
C ALA A 207 -5.91 16.08 7.74
N GLN A 208 -6.61 16.74 6.81
CA GLN A 208 -6.24 18.06 6.24
C GLN A 208 -4.79 18.09 5.73
N VAL A 209 -4.35 17.00 5.08
CA VAL A 209 -3.00 16.89 4.55
C VAL A 209 -2.83 17.83 3.36
N LYS A 210 -1.79 18.64 3.37
CA LYS A 210 -1.43 19.50 2.23
C LYS A 210 -0.89 18.66 1.08
N LEU A 211 -1.10 19.14 -0.15
CA LEU A 211 -0.65 18.43 -1.34
C LEU A 211 0.76 18.88 -1.73
N ASN A 212 1.67 17.95 -1.98
CA ASN A 212 2.97 18.28 -2.60
C ASN A 212 2.77 18.52 -4.11
N HIS A 213 2.50 19.76 -4.47
CA HIS A 213 2.25 20.17 -5.86
C HIS A 213 3.46 19.99 -6.76
N ALA A 214 4.68 20.12 -6.24
CA ALA A 214 5.92 19.93 -7.02
C ALA A 214 6.01 18.48 -7.52
N LEU A 215 5.79 17.52 -6.62
CA LEU A 215 5.76 16.11 -6.95
C LEU A 215 4.60 15.77 -7.88
N LEU A 216 3.38 16.28 -7.61
CA LEU A 216 2.22 16.02 -8.45
C LEU A 216 2.43 16.54 -9.88
N SER A 217 2.94 17.76 -10.04
CA SER A 217 3.23 18.35 -11.36
C SER A 217 4.26 17.52 -12.15
N ALA A 218 5.33 17.08 -11.48
CA ALA A 218 6.32 16.20 -12.09
C ALA A 218 5.75 14.84 -12.49
N ALA A 219 4.88 14.26 -11.66
CA ALA A 219 4.22 12.99 -11.95
C ALA A 219 3.24 13.11 -13.13
N LEU A 220 2.46 14.18 -13.20
CA LEU A 220 1.54 14.48 -14.31
C LEU A 220 2.28 14.68 -15.63
N ASP A 221 3.46 15.32 -15.60
CA ASP A 221 4.29 15.54 -16.79
C ASP A 221 4.98 14.25 -17.25
N GLN A 222 5.27 13.33 -16.32
CA GLN A 222 5.92 12.06 -16.63
C GLN A 222 4.95 11.02 -17.18
N GLN A 223 3.71 10.97 -16.68
CA GLN A 223 2.76 9.91 -17.04
C GLN A 223 1.31 10.38 -16.94
N GLY A 224 0.46 9.82 -17.79
CA GLY A 224 -0.98 10.05 -17.79
C GLY A 224 -1.43 11.00 -18.90
N PRO A 225 -2.67 11.51 -18.82
CA PRO A 225 -3.28 12.34 -19.89
C PRO A 225 -2.58 13.69 -20.11
N TRP A 226 -1.75 14.11 -19.17
CA TRP A 226 -1.03 15.40 -19.23
C TRP A 226 0.49 15.23 -19.45
N ALA A 227 0.97 14.03 -19.77
CA ALA A 227 2.40 13.78 -19.99
C ALA A 227 2.97 14.70 -21.07
N GLY A 228 4.13 15.32 -20.77
CA GLY A 228 4.81 16.24 -21.68
C GLY A 228 4.11 17.60 -21.86
N ARG A 229 3.10 17.94 -21.05
CA ARG A 229 2.36 19.21 -21.19
C ARG A 229 2.79 20.31 -20.20
N GLY A 230 3.74 20.04 -19.32
CA GLY A 230 4.27 21.01 -18.36
C GLY A 230 3.20 21.57 -17.42
N VAL A 231 2.24 20.76 -16.98
CA VAL A 231 1.16 21.20 -16.07
C VAL A 231 1.76 21.57 -14.73
N ALA A 232 1.61 22.84 -14.34
CA ALA A 232 1.87 23.29 -12.96
C ALA A 232 0.57 23.14 -12.15
N SER A 233 0.49 22.14 -11.28
CA SER A 233 -0.68 21.93 -10.43
C SER A 233 -0.70 22.92 -9.28
N ASP A 234 -1.89 23.44 -8.97
CA ASP A 234 -2.22 24.16 -7.75
C ASP A 234 -3.56 23.63 -7.21
N ASP A 235 -3.98 24.11 -6.03
CA ASP A 235 -5.22 23.68 -5.38
C ASP A 235 -6.43 23.88 -6.30
N GLY A 236 -6.52 25.02 -7.00
CA GLY A 236 -7.63 25.33 -7.90
C GLY A 236 -7.69 24.37 -9.09
N TRP A 237 -6.54 24.08 -9.72
CA TRP A 237 -6.46 23.15 -10.82
C TRP A 237 -6.85 21.73 -10.37
N VAL A 238 -6.30 21.26 -9.24
CA VAL A 238 -6.60 19.93 -8.68
C VAL A 238 -8.07 19.81 -8.33
N LYS A 239 -8.62 20.81 -7.64
CA LYS A 239 -10.06 20.87 -7.28
C LYS A 239 -10.95 20.71 -8.50
N ASN A 240 -10.69 21.48 -9.56
CA ASN A 240 -11.51 21.42 -10.78
C ASN A 240 -11.41 20.06 -11.48
N ARG A 241 -10.19 19.51 -11.64
CA ARG A 241 -10.01 18.22 -12.28
C ARG A 241 -10.60 17.07 -11.49
N LEU A 242 -10.40 17.06 -10.17
CA LEU A 242 -10.95 16.00 -9.33
C LEU A 242 -12.49 16.06 -9.27
N ARG A 243 -13.09 17.26 -9.32
CA ARG A 243 -14.55 17.41 -9.42
C ARG A 243 -15.11 16.76 -10.69
N GLU A 244 -14.42 16.90 -11.84
CA GLU A 244 -14.80 16.24 -13.09
C GLU A 244 -14.73 14.71 -12.97
N VAL A 245 -13.72 14.19 -12.25
CA VAL A 245 -13.57 12.75 -11.99
C VAL A 245 -14.70 12.26 -11.08
N ILE A 246 -14.97 12.96 -9.97
CA ILE A 246 -16.02 12.63 -8.99
C ILE A 246 -17.38 12.48 -9.67
N GLY A 247 -17.73 13.37 -10.62
CA GLY A 247 -19.00 13.33 -11.36
C GLY A 247 -19.14 12.15 -12.34
N ARG A 248 -18.07 11.37 -12.57
CA ARG A 248 -18.06 10.22 -13.51
C ARG A 248 -17.96 8.87 -12.80
N ILE A 249 -17.79 8.86 -11.47
CA ILE A 249 -17.57 7.64 -10.70
C ILE A 249 -18.88 6.86 -10.47
N ASP A 250 -18.88 5.57 -10.74
CA ASP A 250 -19.87 4.66 -10.18
C ASP A 250 -19.52 4.36 -8.71
N TRP A 251 -20.19 5.09 -7.81
CA TRP A 251 -19.95 4.95 -6.38
C TRP A 251 -20.36 3.57 -5.83
N ASN A 252 -21.27 2.86 -6.49
CA ASN A 252 -21.63 1.50 -6.12
C ASN A 252 -20.48 0.52 -6.44
N GLU A 253 -19.84 0.72 -7.62
CA GLU A 253 -18.66 -0.06 -7.99
C GLU A 253 -17.49 0.25 -7.07
N ALA A 254 -17.25 1.54 -6.75
CA ALA A 254 -16.19 1.96 -5.83
C ALA A 254 -16.33 1.33 -4.45
N ARG A 255 -17.55 1.27 -3.91
CA ARG A 255 -17.88 0.61 -2.63
C ARG A 255 -17.59 -0.89 -2.70
N ARG A 256 -18.01 -1.57 -3.77
CA ARG A 256 -17.77 -3.01 -3.94
C ARG A 256 -16.28 -3.35 -4.03
N ASP A 257 -15.48 -2.51 -4.71
CA ASP A 257 -14.03 -2.72 -4.83
C ASP A 257 -13.31 -2.61 -3.48
N VAL A 258 -13.70 -1.66 -2.62
CA VAL A 258 -13.03 -1.45 -1.34
C VAL A 258 -13.52 -2.37 -0.22
N LEU A 259 -14.75 -2.85 -0.32
CA LEU A 259 -15.45 -3.62 0.74
C LEU A 259 -14.63 -4.78 1.33
N PRO A 260 -13.90 -5.61 0.53
CA PRO A 260 -13.10 -6.72 1.05
C PRO A 260 -11.93 -6.29 1.94
N PHE A 261 -11.54 -5.03 1.88
CA PHE A 261 -10.40 -4.49 2.61
C PHE A 261 -10.81 -3.72 3.87
N VAL A 262 -12.10 -3.46 4.07
CA VAL A 262 -12.62 -2.68 5.20
C VAL A 262 -13.12 -3.62 6.29
N TYR A 263 -12.77 -3.33 7.55
CA TYR A 263 -13.30 -4.09 8.69
C TYR A 263 -14.82 -4.10 8.69
N ALA A 264 -15.41 -5.23 9.07
CA ALA A 264 -16.87 -5.39 9.11
C ALA A 264 -17.55 -4.29 9.93
N SER A 265 -16.92 -3.84 11.02
CA SER A 265 -17.40 -2.74 11.87
C SER A 265 -17.51 -1.39 11.16
N ASP A 266 -16.72 -1.16 10.11
CA ASP A 266 -16.57 0.13 9.45
C ASP A 266 -17.31 0.20 8.10
N ARG A 267 -17.87 -0.92 7.63
CA ARG A 267 -18.54 -1.04 6.32
C ARG A 267 -19.70 -0.07 6.13
N LEU A 268 -20.43 0.24 7.19
CA LEU A 268 -21.54 1.19 7.16
C LEU A 268 -21.12 2.60 6.73
N SER A 269 -19.86 2.99 6.96
CA SER A 269 -19.35 4.29 6.52
C SER A 269 -19.31 4.43 4.99
N LEU A 270 -19.24 3.31 4.27
CA LEU A 270 -19.24 3.30 2.81
C LEU A 270 -20.62 3.69 2.22
N ASP A 271 -21.71 3.57 2.98
CA ASP A 271 -23.06 3.92 2.52
C ASP A 271 -23.20 5.42 2.27
N LEU A 272 -22.33 6.24 2.87
CA LEU A 272 -22.27 7.70 2.62
C LEU A 272 -21.66 8.05 1.26
N TRP A 273 -20.95 7.10 0.60
CA TRP A 273 -20.23 7.38 -0.63
C TRP A 273 -21.17 7.75 -1.77
N SER A 274 -21.06 9.00 -2.21
CA SER A 274 -21.83 9.59 -3.28
C SER A 274 -21.04 10.75 -3.90
N GLU A 275 -21.44 11.20 -5.08
CA GLU A 275 -20.87 12.40 -5.69
C GLU A 275 -20.91 13.60 -4.73
N THR A 276 -22.08 13.84 -4.10
CA THR A 276 -22.25 14.95 -3.14
C THR A 276 -21.31 14.84 -1.94
N PHE A 277 -21.13 13.63 -1.39
CA PHE A 277 -20.21 13.40 -0.29
C PHE A 277 -18.77 13.76 -0.66
N PHE A 278 -18.26 13.24 -1.78
CA PHE A 278 -16.90 13.51 -2.21
C PHE A 278 -16.68 14.96 -2.69
N ALA A 279 -17.68 15.58 -3.31
CA ALA A 279 -17.62 17.00 -3.65
C ALA A 279 -17.51 17.86 -2.39
N SER A 280 -18.26 17.53 -1.32
CA SER A 280 -18.17 18.26 -0.05
C SER A 280 -16.81 18.11 0.65
N LEU A 281 -16.18 16.93 0.56
CA LEU A 281 -14.82 16.72 1.06
C LEU A 281 -13.78 17.53 0.27
N LEU A 282 -13.95 17.56 -1.05
CA LEU A 282 -13.10 18.35 -1.94
C LEU A 282 -13.16 19.85 -1.62
N ASP A 283 -14.37 20.38 -1.34
CA ASP A 283 -14.57 21.78 -0.99
C ASP A 283 -14.02 22.18 0.40
N ARG A 284 -13.80 21.19 1.27
CA ARG A 284 -13.18 21.42 2.58
C ARG A 284 -11.67 21.32 2.52
N LEU A 285 -11.13 20.59 1.55
CA LEU A 285 -9.69 20.33 1.43
C LEU A 285 -8.98 21.44 0.65
N PHE A 286 -9.65 21.98 -0.39
CA PHE A 286 -9.13 23.02 -1.30
C PHE A 286 -10.03 24.29 -1.24
#